data_95d3b9a76a4ec3646df14598a55d9656
#
_entry.id   95d3b9a76a4ec3646df14598a55d9656
#
_cell.length_a   1.000
_cell.length_b   1.000
_cell.length_c   1.000
_cell.angle_alpha   90.00
_cell.angle_beta   90.00
_cell.angle_gamma   90.00
#
_symmetry.space_group_name_H-M   'P 1'
#
loop_
_entity.id
_entity.type
_entity.pdbx_description
1 polymer ?
#
loop_
_entity_poly.entity_id
_entity_poly.type
_entity_poly.pdbx_seq_one_letter_code
_entity_poly.pdbx_strand_id
1 'polypeptide(L)'
;MPVEFDLFDSAYNNVLAATSYAEFHERLTAYNCQKCPRGKARNHIVLDRGNPNAKILIVSERPGDNEDARGEAFVGRSGELLDKIMASIGLDTNRDLLIANVVKCKAEIDRAPTSQEVEACFPYLRRQIELMKPKVILLLGAVALKYLVKGRGDEFSMEKEAGHLFAAPDYPEIHFMVLYHPAFLLRDPTKKMVMWEHVKKLRAFLDEHGWMPTA
;
A
#
# COMPACT_ATOMS: atom_id res chain seq x y z
N MET A 1 5.70 -3.65 -16.08
CA MET A 1 7.16 -3.73 -16.40
C MET A 1 7.70 -5.00 -15.74
N PRO A 2 8.58 -5.77 -16.40
CA PRO A 2 9.14 -6.99 -15.81
C PRO A 2 9.94 -6.67 -14.53
N VAL A 3 9.96 -7.64 -13.63
CA VAL A 3 10.78 -7.57 -12.40
C VAL A 3 12.25 -7.66 -12.82
N GLU A 4 13.06 -6.68 -12.42
CA GLU A 4 14.50 -6.70 -12.70
C GLU A 4 15.20 -7.60 -11.67
N PHE A 5 15.85 -8.65 -12.16
CA PHE A 5 16.68 -9.54 -11.34
C PHE A 5 18.09 -8.95 -11.15
N ASP A 6 18.62 -9.09 -9.94
CA ASP A 6 19.98 -8.70 -9.61
C ASP A 6 20.93 -9.88 -9.89
N LEU A 7 21.84 -9.72 -10.83
CA LEU A 7 22.77 -10.80 -11.26
C LEU A 7 23.66 -11.33 -10.13
N PHE A 8 23.84 -10.55 -9.08
CA PHE A 8 24.76 -10.86 -7.98
C PHE A 8 24.08 -11.21 -6.66
N ASP A 9 22.73 -11.09 -6.57
CA ASP A 9 21.95 -11.37 -5.37
C ASP A 9 20.93 -12.47 -5.64
N SER A 10 21.38 -13.72 -5.54
CA SER A 10 20.55 -14.89 -5.76
C SER A 10 19.41 -15.01 -4.73
N ALA A 11 19.63 -14.56 -3.49
CA ALA A 11 18.59 -14.59 -2.45
C ALA A 11 17.49 -13.55 -2.72
N TYR A 12 17.84 -12.35 -3.17
CA TYR A 12 16.88 -11.36 -3.65
C TYR A 12 16.06 -11.89 -4.83
N ASN A 13 16.74 -12.47 -5.82
CA ASN A 13 16.07 -13.04 -6.99
C ASN A 13 15.12 -14.17 -6.61
N ASN A 14 15.48 -15.00 -5.61
CA ASN A 14 14.61 -16.03 -5.09
C ASN A 14 13.32 -15.46 -4.48
N VAL A 15 13.39 -14.31 -3.77
CA VAL A 15 12.19 -13.61 -3.27
C VAL A 15 11.28 -13.20 -4.43
N LEU A 16 11.84 -12.58 -5.46
CA LEU A 16 11.06 -12.08 -6.60
C LEU A 16 10.53 -13.20 -7.51
N ALA A 17 11.15 -14.38 -7.50
CA ALA A 17 10.72 -15.56 -8.25
C ALA A 17 9.57 -16.34 -7.58
N ALA A 18 9.10 -15.92 -6.38
CA ALA A 18 7.99 -16.58 -5.68
C ALA A 18 6.75 -16.68 -6.60
N THR A 19 6.09 -17.82 -6.62
CA THR A 19 4.94 -18.08 -7.49
C THR A 19 3.59 -17.91 -6.80
N SER A 20 3.59 -17.81 -5.48
CA SER A 20 2.41 -17.52 -4.66
C SER A 20 2.69 -16.40 -3.66
N TYR A 21 1.62 -15.80 -3.14
CA TYR A 21 1.74 -14.75 -2.13
C TYR A 21 2.34 -15.27 -0.81
N ALA A 22 1.96 -16.46 -0.39
CA ALA A 22 2.49 -17.12 0.80
C ALA A 22 4.00 -17.37 0.67
N GLU A 23 4.43 -17.91 -0.47
CA GLU A 23 5.84 -18.13 -0.78
C GLU A 23 6.64 -16.82 -0.81
N PHE A 24 6.09 -15.75 -1.40
CA PHE A 24 6.70 -14.43 -1.40
C PHE A 24 6.90 -13.90 0.02
N HIS A 25 5.86 -14.01 0.86
CA HIS A 25 5.89 -13.55 2.25
C HIS A 25 6.99 -14.29 3.05
N GLU A 26 7.01 -15.62 2.96
CA GLU A 26 8.01 -16.45 3.62
C GLU A 26 9.44 -16.11 3.17
N ARG A 27 9.67 -16.06 1.85
CA ARG A 27 11.00 -15.80 1.28
C ARG A 27 11.51 -14.40 1.63
N LEU A 28 10.66 -13.35 1.59
CA LEU A 28 11.07 -12.00 1.92
C LEU A 28 11.36 -11.85 3.42
N THR A 29 10.61 -12.52 4.27
CA THR A 29 10.88 -12.55 5.71
C THR A 29 12.21 -13.22 6.00
N ALA A 30 12.47 -14.38 5.40
CA ALA A 30 13.72 -15.13 5.55
C ALA A 30 14.94 -14.41 4.96
N TYR A 31 14.76 -13.71 3.85
CA TYR A 31 15.82 -12.93 3.19
C TYR A 31 16.34 -11.79 4.08
N ASN A 32 15.52 -11.27 4.98
CA ASN A 32 15.91 -10.20 5.91
C ASN A 32 16.59 -9.02 5.21
N CYS A 33 15.98 -8.48 4.17
CA CYS A 33 16.51 -7.50 3.21
C CYS A 33 17.32 -6.37 3.87
N GLN A 34 18.53 -6.11 3.35
CA GLN A 34 19.44 -5.03 3.77
C GLN A 34 19.81 -4.08 2.61
N LYS A 35 19.01 -4.05 1.53
CA LYS A 35 19.33 -3.30 0.30
C LYS A 35 19.29 -1.77 0.45
N CYS A 36 18.83 -1.25 1.60
CA CYS A 36 18.83 0.18 1.90
C CYS A 36 19.08 0.43 3.40
N PRO A 37 19.40 1.68 3.82
CA PRO A 37 19.69 2.00 5.22
C PRO A 37 18.56 1.64 6.20
N ARG A 38 17.29 1.65 5.76
CA ARG A 38 16.14 1.25 6.59
C ARG A 38 16.23 -0.20 7.05
N GLY A 39 16.86 -1.07 6.28
CA GLY A 39 17.07 -2.46 6.65
C GLY A 39 17.87 -2.64 7.95
N LYS A 40 18.77 -1.72 8.26
CA LYS A 40 19.59 -1.75 9.48
C LYS A 40 18.89 -1.10 10.69
N ALA A 41 17.92 -0.23 10.45
CA ALA A 41 17.27 0.59 11.48
C ALA A 41 15.96 -0.02 12.00
N ARG A 42 15.32 -0.94 11.25
CA ARG A 42 14.04 -1.53 11.61
C ARG A 42 14.16 -2.63 12.66
N ASN A 43 13.07 -2.89 13.37
CA ASN A 43 12.86 -4.11 14.14
C ASN A 43 12.31 -5.24 13.25
N HIS A 44 11.28 -4.93 12.44
CA HIS A 44 10.64 -5.90 11.55
C HIS A 44 10.53 -5.38 10.12
N ILE A 45 10.52 -6.30 9.15
CA ILE A 45 10.00 -6.03 7.81
C ILE A 45 8.48 -6.04 7.92
N VAL A 46 7.84 -4.90 7.65
CA VAL A 46 6.37 -4.77 7.65
C VAL A 46 5.88 -4.99 6.23
N LEU A 47 5.50 -6.22 5.92
CA LEU A 47 5.07 -6.59 4.58
C LEU A 47 3.69 -6.03 4.25
N ASP A 48 2.71 -6.38 5.08
CA ASP A 48 1.30 -6.07 4.85
C ASP A 48 0.43 -6.38 6.09
N ARG A 49 -0.89 -6.22 5.91
CA ARG A 49 -1.97 -6.70 6.78
C ARG A 49 -3.20 -6.99 5.93
N GLY A 50 -3.93 -8.05 6.23
CA GLY A 50 -5.20 -8.39 5.60
C GLY A 50 -5.14 -9.60 4.67
N ASN A 51 -5.97 -9.63 3.64
CA ASN A 51 -6.20 -10.79 2.78
C ASN A 51 -5.53 -10.64 1.41
N PRO A 52 -4.49 -11.42 1.08
CA PRO A 52 -3.83 -11.36 -0.22
C PRO A 52 -4.69 -11.84 -1.40
N ASN A 53 -5.84 -12.47 -1.14
CA ASN A 53 -6.79 -12.88 -2.18
C ASN A 53 -7.91 -11.85 -2.41
N ALA A 54 -7.89 -10.72 -1.71
CA ALA A 54 -8.88 -9.67 -1.86
C ALA A 54 -8.75 -8.94 -3.20
N LYS A 55 -9.80 -8.24 -3.63
CA LYS A 55 -9.81 -7.43 -4.86
C LYS A 55 -9.28 -6.02 -4.65
N ILE A 56 -9.09 -5.59 -3.40
CA ILE A 56 -8.72 -4.22 -3.03
C ILE A 56 -7.36 -4.24 -2.34
N LEU A 57 -6.41 -3.46 -2.87
CA LEU A 57 -5.13 -3.19 -2.24
C LEU A 57 -5.09 -1.74 -1.76
N ILE A 58 -4.73 -1.52 -0.51
CA ILE A 58 -4.38 -0.20 0.01
C ILE A 58 -2.86 -0.05 0.02
N VAL A 59 -2.36 1.03 -0.59
CA VAL A 59 -0.93 1.34 -0.58
C VAL A 59 -0.70 2.67 0.13
N SER A 60 0.15 2.65 1.15
CA SER A 60 0.60 3.81 1.90
C SER A 60 2.11 4.02 1.74
N GLU A 61 2.66 5.00 2.45
CA GLU A 61 4.06 5.41 2.30
C GLU A 61 5.03 4.43 2.98
N ARG A 62 4.93 4.28 4.30
CA ARG A 62 5.90 3.56 5.15
C ARG A 62 5.31 3.11 6.47
N PRO A 63 5.94 2.14 7.16
CA PRO A 63 5.59 1.78 8.53
C PRO A 63 5.90 2.89 9.53
N GLY A 64 5.10 2.98 10.60
CA GLY A 64 5.35 3.77 11.81
C GLY A 64 5.98 2.92 12.93
N ASP A 65 6.06 3.49 14.15
CA ASP A 65 6.66 2.83 15.32
C ASP A 65 5.90 1.57 15.75
N ASN A 66 4.57 1.64 15.77
CA ASN A 66 3.74 0.50 16.15
C ASN A 66 3.83 -0.65 15.15
N GLU A 67 3.86 -0.30 13.86
CA GLU A 67 4.00 -1.25 12.76
C GLU A 67 5.37 -1.93 12.81
N ASP A 68 6.44 -1.16 13.03
CA ASP A 68 7.81 -1.68 13.14
C ASP A 68 7.96 -2.60 14.37
N ALA A 69 7.30 -2.26 15.50
CA ALA A 69 7.33 -3.08 16.70
C ALA A 69 6.57 -4.40 16.55
N ARG A 70 5.47 -4.43 15.76
CA ARG A 70 4.60 -5.61 15.61
C ARG A 70 4.87 -6.41 14.33
N GLY A 71 5.55 -5.83 13.33
CA GLY A 71 5.77 -6.46 12.02
C GLY A 71 4.53 -6.46 11.12
N GLU A 72 3.50 -5.70 11.43
CA GLU A 72 2.22 -5.70 10.72
C GLU A 72 1.80 -4.27 10.34
N ALA A 73 1.21 -4.08 9.16
CA ALA A 73 0.85 -2.77 8.63
C ALA A 73 -0.40 -2.19 9.31
N PHE A 74 -0.40 -0.87 9.55
CA PHE A 74 -1.56 -0.13 10.05
C PHE A 74 -2.15 -0.66 11.37
N VAL A 75 -1.31 -0.94 12.36
CA VAL A 75 -1.71 -1.39 13.70
C VAL A 75 -1.71 -0.28 14.76
N GLY A 76 -1.34 0.94 14.39
CA GLY A 76 -1.38 2.12 15.24
C GLY A 76 -2.66 2.95 15.05
N ARG A 77 -2.71 4.16 15.66
CA ARG A 77 -3.88 5.08 15.61
C ARG A 77 -4.39 5.37 14.20
N SER A 78 -3.48 5.46 13.21
CA SER A 78 -3.84 5.65 11.80
C SER A 78 -4.55 4.42 11.24
N GLY A 79 -4.14 3.24 11.65
CA GLY A 79 -4.79 1.97 11.30
C GLY A 79 -6.19 1.85 11.87
N GLU A 80 -6.36 2.15 13.18
CA GLU A 80 -7.68 2.17 13.82
C GLU A 80 -8.67 3.13 13.12
N LEU A 81 -8.17 4.29 12.66
CA LEU A 81 -9.02 5.20 11.89
C LEU A 81 -9.33 4.63 10.49
N LEU A 82 -8.35 4.01 9.83
CA LEU A 82 -8.57 3.35 8.53
C LEU A 82 -9.63 2.24 8.64
N ASP A 83 -9.54 1.42 9.69
CA ASP A 83 -10.51 0.36 9.97
C ASP A 83 -11.94 0.91 10.09
N LYS A 84 -12.11 2.00 10.84
CA LYS A 84 -13.40 2.70 10.98
C LYS A 84 -13.91 3.28 9.67
N ILE A 85 -13.01 3.86 8.85
CA ILE A 85 -13.36 4.41 7.53
C ILE A 85 -13.83 3.29 6.60
N MET A 86 -13.11 2.17 6.52
CA MET A 86 -13.50 1.04 5.66
C MET A 86 -14.77 0.37 6.16
N ALA A 87 -14.90 0.16 7.47
CA ALA A 87 -16.11 -0.40 8.08
C ALA A 87 -17.38 0.45 7.81
N SER A 88 -17.23 1.78 7.69
CA SER A 88 -18.35 2.68 7.38
C SER A 88 -18.98 2.46 6.00
N ILE A 89 -18.27 1.77 5.11
CA ILE A 89 -18.75 1.36 3.78
C ILE A 89 -18.91 -0.17 3.66
N GLY A 90 -18.88 -0.89 4.78
CA GLY A 90 -19.11 -2.34 4.84
C GLY A 90 -17.91 -3.21 4.47
N LEU A 91 -16.68 -2.67 4.56
CA LEU A 91 -15.45 -3.41 4.31
C LEU A 91 -14.70 -3.70 5.63
N ASP A 92 -14.29 -4.95 5.83
CA ASP A 92 -13.37 -5.36 6.89
C ASP A 92 -11.93 -5.34 6.38
N THR A 93 -11.05 -4.61 7.06
CA THR A 93 -9.66 -4.41 6.61
C THR A 93 -8.80 -5.66 6.64
N ASN A 94 -9.18 -6.69 7.40
CA ASN A 94 -8.44 -7.94 7.49
C ASN A 94 -8.97 -9.01 6.52
N ARG A 95 -10.26 -8.93 6.17
CA ARG A 95 -10.92 -9.93 5.31
C ARG A 95 -11.00 -9.48 3.85
N ASP A 96 -11.36 -8.23 3.60
CA ASP A 96 -11.86 -7.75 2.32
C ASP A 96 -10.84 -6.98 1.51
N LEU A 97 -9.68 -6.69 2.08
CA LEU A 97 -8.59 -5.96 1.42
C LEU A 97 -7.21 -6.37 1.96
N LEU A 98 -6.18 -5.97 1.26
CA LEU A 98 -4.79 -6.05 1.71
C LEU A 98 -4.24 -4.63 1.87
N ILE A 99 -3.45 -4.40 2.92
CA ILE A 99 -2.81 -3.10 3.19
C ILE A 99 -1.29 -3.29 3.13
N ALA A 100 -0.61 -2.52 2.30
CA ALA A 100 0.84 -2.54 2.17
C ALA A 100 1.41 -1.11 2.11
N ASN A 101 2.73 -0.99 2.17
CA ASN A 101 3.44 0.28 2.04
C ASN A 101 4.38 0.26 0.83
N VAL A 102 4.72 1.45 0.32
CA VAL A 102 5.75 1.62 -0.73
C VAL A 102 7.09 1.08 -0.23
N VAL A 103 7.51 1.45 0.99
CA VAL A 103 8.68 0.86 1.64
C VAL A 103 8.29 -0.01 2.83
N LYS A 104 8.99 -1.13 3.01
CA LYS A 104 8.64 -2.16 4.00
C LYS A 104 9.28 -1.96 5.38
N CYS A 105 10.10 -0.93 5.53
CA CYS A 105 10.87 -0.72 6.73
C CYS A 105 10.74 0.71 7.24
N LYS A 106 10.70 0.87 8.58
CA LYS A 106 10.81 2.16 9.26
C LYS A 106 12.24 2.69 9.15
N ALA A 107 12.42 4.00 9.08
CA ALA A 107 13.73 4.64 9.24
C ALA A 107 14.05 4.88 10.73
N GLU A 108 15.32 5.08 11.04
CA GLU A 108 15.77 5.40 12.40
C GLU A 108 15.11 6.69 12.92
N ILE A 109 15.06 7.72 12.08
CA ILE A 109 14.33 8.96 12.36
C ILE A 109 13.06 9.03 11.50
N ASP A 110 12.03 9.68 12.04
CA ASP A 110 10.74 9.83 11.36
C ASP A 110 10.84 10.79 10.17
N ARG A 111 10.98 10.25 8.97
CA ARG A 111 11.09 10.98 7.70
C ARG A 111 10.49 10.19 6.55
N ALA A 112 10.13 10.88 5.49
CA ALA A 112 9.74 10.26 4.23
C ALA A 112 10.89 9.41 3.64
N PRO A 113 10.58 8.37 2.84
CA PRO A 113 11.59 7.61 2.13
C PRO A 113 12.27 8.45 1.05
N THR A 114 13.57 8.24 0.85
CA THR A 114 14.30 8.79 -0.29
C THR A 114 13.98 8.01 -1.56
N SER A 115 14.23 8.60 -2.74
CA SER A 115 14.04 7.90 -4.01
C SER A 115 14.84 6.60 -4.08
N GLN A 116 16.09 6.59 -3.60
CA GLN A 116 16.93 5.40 -3.55
C GLN A 116 16.35 4.29 -2.64
N GLU A 117 15.77 4.66 -1.49
CA GLU A 117 15.11 3.70 -0.60
C GLU A 117 13.86 3.11 -1.23
N VAL A 118 13.11 3.93 -1.98
CA VAL A 118 11.94 3.45 -2.73
C VAL A 118 12.38 2.54 -3.87
N GLU A 119 13.35 2.94 -4.69
CA GLU A 119 13.87 2.12 -5.79
C GLU A 119 14.33 0.74 -5.31
N ALA A 120 15.04 0.68 -4.19
CA ALA A 120 15.49 -0.58 -3.60
C ALA A 120 14.32 -1.45 -3.07
N CYS A 121 13.20 -0.85 -2.65
CA CYS A 121 12.07 -1.55 -2.02
C CYS A 121 10.89 -1.81 -2.97
N PHE A 122 10.73 -0.99 -4.01
CA PHE A 122 9.60 -1.02 -4.94
C PHE A 122 9.40 -2.36 -5.66
N PRO A 123 10.44 -3.14 -6.01
CA PRO A 123 10.25 -4.47 -6.59
C PRO A 123 9.39 -5.40 -5.74
N TYR A 124 9.46 -5.29 -4.41
CA TYR A 124 8.60 -6.09 -3.51
C TYR A 124 7.13 -5.67 -3.60
N LEU A 125 6.83 -4.36 -3.63
CA LEU A 125 5.46 -3.89 -3.82
C LEU A 125 4.92 -4.31 -5.20
N ARG A 126 5.74 -4.20 -6.24
CA ARG A 126 5.37 -4.68 -7.58
C ARG A 126 5.02 -6.16 -7.55
N ARG A 127 5.86 -6.99 -6.88
CA ARG A 127 5.60 -8.42 -6.76
C ARG A 127 4.31 -8.72 -5.98
N GLN A 128 4.01 -7.96 -4.93
CA GLN A 128 2.72 -8.06 -4.22
C GLN A 128 1.54 -7.79 -5.16
N ILE A 129 1.61 -6.74 -5.98
CA ILE A 129 0.56 -6.41 -6.95
C ILE A 129 0.40 -7.51 -8.00
N GLU A 130 1.50 -8.04 -8.54
CA GLU A 130 1.47 -9.12 -9.54
C GLU A 130 0.86 -10.41 -9.01
N LEU A 131 1.18 -10.77 -7.76
CA LEU A 131 0.67 -11.99 -7.13
C LEU A 131 -0.79 -11.84 -6.67
N MET A 132 -1.15 -10.68 -6.13
CA MET A 132 -2.50 -10.38 -5.65
C MET A 132 -3.49 -10.14 -6.80
N LYS A 133 -3.07 -9.47 -7.88
CA LYS A 133 -3.90 -9.03 -9.02
C LYS A 133 -5.14 -8.25 -8.58
N PRO A 134 -4.97 -7.16 -7.82
CA PRO A 134 -6.09 -6.39 -7.33
C PRO A 134 -6.89 -5.77 -8.48
N LYS A 135 -8.18 -5.52 -8.28
CA LYS A 135 -9.03 -4.75 -9.19
C LYS A 135 -9.00 -3.26 -8.88
N VAL A 136 -8.78 -2.92 -7.62
CA VAL A 136 -8.71 -1.54 -7.14
C VAL A 136 -7.48 -1.35 -6.26
N ILE A 137 -6.75 -0.25 -6.48
CA ILE A 137 -5.68 0.20 -5.59
C ILE A 137 -6.05 1.57 -5.00
N LEU A 138 -6.14 1.63 -3.67
CA LEU A 138 -6.36 2.86 -2.92
C LEU A 138 -5.01 3.40 -2.45
N LEU A 139 -4.65 4.61 -2.89
CA LEU A 139 -3.39 5.26 -2.58
C LEU A 139 -3.61 6.25 -1.42
N LEU A 140 -3.01 6.00 -0.26
CA LEU A 140 -3.12 6.87 0.90
C LEU A 140 -2.08 7.99 0.85
N GLY A 141 -2.51 9.15 0.35
CA GLY A 141 -1.69 10.36 0.21
C GLY A 141 -0.88 10.42 -1.09
N ALA A 142 -0.30 11.59 -1.35
CA ALA A 142 0.40 11.90 -2.60
C ALA A 142 1.70 11.09 -2.80
N VAL A 143 2.36 10.67 -1.72
CA VAL A 143 3.62 9.90 -1.80
C VAL A 143 3.39 8.53 -2.44
N ALA A 144 2.33 7.82 -2.04
CA ALA A 144 1.99 6.53 -2.66
C ALA A 144 1.67 6.69 -4.16
N LEU A 145 0.95 7.76 -4.53
CA LEU A 145 0.68 8.09 -5.93
C LEU A 145 1.96 8.32 -6.72
N LYS A 146 2.85 9.19 -6.22
CA LYS A 146 4.09 9.58 -6.90
C LYS A 146 4.94 8.37 -7.32
N TYR A 147 5.03 7.37 -6.45
CA TYR A 147 5.89 6.22 -6.70
C TYR A 147 5.20 5.09 -7.45
N LEU A 148 3.88 4.93 -7.30
CA LEU A 148 3.17 3.84 -7.97
C LEU A 148 2.66 4.22 -9.37
N VAL A 149 2.29 5.48 -9.59
CA VAL A 149 1.77 5.97 -10.87
C VAL A 149 2.70 7.02 -11.45
N LYS A 150 3.56 6.58 -12.39
CA LYS A 150 4.57 7.46 -13.01
C LYS A 150 3.93 8.67 -13.70
N GLY A 151 4.56 9.82 -13.54
CA GLY A 151 4.18 11.07 -14.20
C GLY A 151 2.94 11.78 -13.62
N ARG A 152 2.24 11.19 -12.64
CA ARG A 152 1.04 11.80 -12.07
C ARG A 152 1.27 12.51 -10.73
N GLY A 153 2.41 12.26 -10.07
CA GLY A 153 2.66 12.76 -8.71
C GLY A 153 3.07 14.23 -8.63
N ASP A 154 3.65 14.78 -9.68
CA ASP A 154 4.29 16.11 -9.62
C ASP A 154 3.28 17.26 -9.74
N GLU A 155 2.14 17.05 -10.42
CA GLU A 155 1.06 18.04 -10.60
C GLU A 155 -0.21 17.70 -9.79
N PHE A 156 -0.17 16.63 -9.00
CA PHE A 156 -1.34 16.14 -8.27
C PHE A 156 -1.78 17.06 -7.14
N SER A 157 -3.04 17.43 -7.14
CA SER A 157 -3.68 18.19 -6.06
C SER A 157 -4.63 17.32 -5.25
N MET A 158 -4.32 17.11 -3.96
CA MET A 158 -5.20 16.38 -3.04
C MET A 158 -6.61 16.99 -2.95
N GLU A 159 -6.74 18.29 -3.10
CA GLU A 159 -8.04 18.96 -3.01
C GLU A 159 -8.91 18.78 -4.25
N LYS A 160 -8.28 18.67 -5.42
CA LYS A 160 -9.00 18.57 -6.70
C LYS A 160 -9.22 17.14 -7.17
N GLU A 161 -8.26 16.26 -6.88
CA GLU A 161 -8.20 14.94 -7.52
C GLU A 161 -8.44 13.77 -6.57
N ALA A 162 -8.28 13.96 -5.24
CA ALA A 162 -8.59 12.89 -4.31
C ALA A 162 -10.07 12.48 -4.38
N GLY A 163 -10.35 11.20 -4.20
CA GLY A 163 -11.70 10.64 -4.28
C GLY A 163 -12.24 10.47 -5.70
N HIS A 164 -11.40 10.60 -6.74
CA HIS A 164 -11.75 10.24 -8.11
C HIS A 164 -11.04 8.96 -8.53
N LEU A 165 -11.77 8.11 -9.25
CA LEU A 165 -11.23 6.89 -9.86
C LEU A 165 -10.52 7.23 -11.18
N PHE A 166 -9.39 6.56 -11.43
CA PHE A 166 -8.64 6.69 -12.67
C PHE A 166 -7.92 5.41 -13.02
N ALA A 167 -7.53 5.26 -14.28
CA ALA A 167 -6.65 4.20 -14.78
C ALA A 167 -5.21 4.72 -14.92
N ALA A 168 -4.24 3.81 -14.86
CA ALA A 168 -2.82 4.11 -15.09
C ALA A 168 -2.28 3.24 -16.23
N PRO A 169 -1.48 3.81 -17.17
CA PRO A 169 -0.95 3.06 -18.31
C PRO A 169 -0.12 1.83 -17.92
N ASP A 170 0.64 1.92 -16.81
CA ASP A 170 1.47 0.81 -16.31
C ASP A 170 0.63 -0.34 -15.70
N TYR A 171 -0.67 -0.10 -15.43
CA TYR A 171 -1.60 -1.05 -14.80
C TYR A 171 -3.00 -0.94 -15.41
N PRO A 172 -3.20 -1.30 -16.70
CA PRO A 172 -4.44 -1.03 -17.43
C PRO A 172 -5.68 -1.75 -16.86
N GLU A 173 -5.48 -2.86 -16.14
CA GLU A 173 -6.55 -3.68 -15.53
C GLU A 173 -6.92 -3.23 -14.11
N ILE A 174 -6.25 -2.18 -13.58
CA ILE A 174 -6.41 -1.75 -12.19
C ILE A 174 -6.97 -0.33 -12.14
N HIS A 175 -8.01 -0.14 -11.33
CA HIS A 175 -8.54 1.18 -11.03
C HIS A 175 -7.86 1.76 -9.80
N PHE A 176 -7.50 3.03 -9.86
CA PHE A 176 -6.83 3.74 -8.78
C PHE A 176 -7.73 4.82 -8.18
N MET A 177 -7.62 5.04 -6.89
CA MET A 177 -8.20 6.19 -6.20
C MET A 177 -7.23 6.71 -5.15
N VAL A 178 -6.97 8.02 -5.14
CA VAL A 178 -6.19 8.64 -4.07
C VAL A 178 -7.13 9.07 -2.95
N LEU A 179 -6.76 8.73 -1.72
CA LEU A 179 -7.49 9.08 -0.51
C LEU A 179 -6.59 9.84 0.46
N TYR A 180 -7.18 10.65 1.35
CA TYR A 180 -6.42 11.26 2.43
C TYR A 180 -5.81 10.20 3.34
N HIS A 181 -4.54 10.38 3.69
CA HIS A 181 -3.89 9.50 4.66
C HIS A 181 -4.55 9.65 6.04
N PRO A 182 -4.87 8.57 6.77
CA PRO A 182 -5.51 8.65 8.09
C PRO A 182 -4.75 9.53 9.10
N ALA A 183 -3.41 9.50 9.10
CA ALA A 183 -2.62 10.38 9.95
C ALA A 183 -2.86 11.88 9.68
N PHE A 184 -3.17 12.26 8.43
CA PHE A 184 -3.56 13.63 8.10
C PHE A 184 -4.93 13.95 8.69
N LEU A 185 -5.91 13.05 8.60
CA LEU A 185 -7.25 13.22 9.17
C LEU A 185 -7.26 13.27 10.71
N LEU A 186 -6.25 12.68 11.36
CA LEU A 186 -6.06 12.83 12.82
C LEU A 186 -5.56 14.22 13.19
N ARG A 187 -4.76 14.87 12.33
CA ARG A 187 -4.26 16.24 12.51
C ARG A 187 -5.26 17.31 12.08
N ASP A 188 -6.00 17.03 11.00
CA ASP A 188 -7.05 17.91 10.47
C ASP A 188 -8.39 17.17 10.36
N PRO A 189 -9.18 17.14 11.46
CA PRO A 189 -10.48 16.48 11.47
C PRO A 189 -11.52 17.07 10.53
N THR A 190 -11.33 18.32 10.05
CA THR A 190 -12.28 18.97 9.12
C THR A 190 -12.39 18.25 7.79
N LYS A 191 -11.35 17.53 7.38
CA LYS A 191 -11.30 16.77 6.14
C LYS A 191 -12.01 15.39 6.24
N LYS A 192 -12.50 14.99 7.42
CA LYS A 192 -13.20 13.69 7.58
C LYS A 192 -14.48 13.61 6.76
N MET A 193 -15.24 14.71 6.64
CA MET A 193 -16.43 14.73 5.81
C MET A 193 -16.10 14.55 4.32
N VAL A 194 -15.03 15.18 3.86
CA VAL A 194 -14.55 15.00 2.48
C VAL A 194 -14.12 13.54 2.25
N MET A 195 -13.39 12.96 3.20
CA MET A 195 -13.01 11.53 3.14
C MET A 195 -14.22 10.61 3.08
N TRP A 196 -15.27 10.93 3.86
CA TRP A 196 -16.55 10.19 3.83
C TRP A 196 -17.20 10.20 2.43
N GLU A 197 -17.24 11.36 1.77
CA GLU A 197 -17.75 11.45 0.39
C GLU A 197 -16.89 10.62 -0.59
N HIS A 198 -15.57 10.59 -0.39
CA HIS A 198 -14.68 9.79 -1.24
C HIS A 198 -14.96 8.28 -1.09
N VAL A 199 -15.09 7.78 0.15
CA VAL A 199 -15.33 6.34 0.34
C VAL A 199 -16.75 5.92 -0.05
N LYS A 200 -17.74 6.82 -0.02
CA LYS A 200 -19.06 6.55 -0.62
C LYS A 200 -18.97 6.35 -2.14
N LYS A 201 -18.17 7.16 -2.84
CA LYS A 201 -17.91 6.96 -4.27
C LYS A 201 -17.22 5.63 -4.54
N LEU A 202 -16.23 5.27 -3.70
CA LEU A 202 -15.61 3.95 -3.77
C LEU A 202 -16.65 2.83 -3.60
N ARG A 203 -17.52 2.93 -2.59
CA ARG A 203 -18.56 1.93 -2.35
C ARG A 203 -19.47 1.78 -3.57
N ALA A 204 -19.96 2.88 -4.14
CA ALA A 204 -20.82 2.85 -5.32
C ALA A 204 -20.12 2.18 -6.51
N PHE A 205 -18.84 2.49 -6.73
CA PHE A 205 -18.03 1.86 -7.77
C PHE A 205 -17.85 0.36 -7.56
N LEU A 206 -17.60 -0.09 -6.34
CA LEU A 206 -17.45 -1.51 -6.02
C LEU A 206 -18.77 -2.28 -6.19
N ASP A 207 -19.90 -1.66 -5.82
CA ASP A 207 -21.24 -2.24 -6.01
C ASP A 207 -21.55 -2.40 -7.51
N GLU A 208 -21.30 -1.38 -8.32
CA GLU A 208 -21.52 -1.38 -9.78
C GLU A 208 -20.76 -2.52 -10.49
N HIS A 209 -19.55 -2.83 -10.02
CA HIS A 209 -18.70 -3.85 -10.62
C HIS A 209 -18.87 -5.25 -9.98
N GLY A 210 -19.73 -5.39 -8.97
CA GLY A 210 -19.86 -6.65 -8.23
C GLY A 210 -18.56 -7.05 -7.50
N TRP A 211 -17.81 -6.07 -7.02
CA TRP A 211 -16.54 -6.29 -6.32
C TRP A 211 -16.64 -6.13 -4.81
N MET A 212 -17.81 -5.77 -4.31
CA MET A 212 -18.05 -5.86 -2.88
C MET A 212 -17.98 -7.33 -2.42
N PRO A 213 -17.39 -7.58 -1.22
CA PRO A 213 -17.38 -8.92 -0.65
C PRO A 213 -18.82 -9.43 -0.46
N THR A 214 -19.02 -10.69 -0.77
CA THR A 214 -20.25 -11.39 -0.36
C THR A 214 -20.21 -11.62 1.15
N ALA A 215 -21.33 -11.33 1.83
CA ALA A 215 -21.47 -11.51 3.27
C ALA A 215 -21.19 -12.94 3.73
#